data_76e5c37f7ceea93a64daf2cbe289aa51
#
_entry.id   76e5c37f7ceea93a64daf2cbe289aa51
#
_cell.length_a   1.000
_cell.length_b   1.000
_cell.length_c   1.000
_cell.angle_alpha   90.00
_cell.angle_beta   90.00
_cell.angle_gamma   90.00
#
_symmetry.space_group_name_H-M   'P 1'
#
loop_
_entity.id
_entity.type
_entity.pdbx_description
1 polymer ?
#
loop_
_entity_poly.entity_id
_entity_poly.type
_entity_poly.pdbx_seq_one_letter_code
_entity_poly.pdbx_strand_id
1 'polypeptide(L)'
;MLTTRQPGWFDRLDRRITQWMAEHGLTLLRLALGVVFFWFGVLKFFPGASPAEELAGRTIETLTFGLIPEDVALRILAVWEVAIGLGLFLSRWMRAVLLLLFVQMLGTITPLFLFPSETFTIFPVAPTLEGQYIIKNVVIVASAIVLGATVRGGELSPEPVVETRPT
;
A
#
# COMPACT_ATOMS: atom_id res chain seq x y z
N MET A 1 7.06 49.69 0.54
CA MET A 1 5.96 49.46 1.52
C MET A 1 5.18 48.23 1.02
N LEU A 2 5.53 47.04 1.48
CA LEU A 2 4.82 45.81 1.11
C LEU A 2 3.55 45.74 1.98
N THR A 3 2.40 45.99 1.40
CA THR A 3 1.10 45.82 2.03
C THR A 3 0.89 44.34 2.34
N THR A 4 1.10 43.93 3.57
CA THR A 4 0.71 42.62 4.08
C THR A 4 -0.82 42.53 4.06
N ARG A 5 -1.35 41.94 2.97
CA ARG A 5 -2.78 41.66 2.86
C ARG A 5 -3.15 40.68 3.98
N GLN A 6 -4.02 41.07 4.88
CA GLN A 6 -4.53 40.17 5.94
C GLN A 6 -5.15 38.93 5.29
N PRO A 7 -4.77 37.72 5.72
CA PRO A 7 -5.30 36.51 5.12
C PRO A 7 -6.82 36.43 5.30
N GLY A 8 -7.52 36.21 4.19
CA GLY A 8 -8.98 36.05 4.18
C GLY A 8 -9.45 34.88 5.05
N TRP A 9 -10.76 34.79 5.29
CA TRP A 9 -11.33 33.65 6.04
C TRP A 9 -11.02 32.32 5.33
N PHE A 10 -11.02 32.30 4.00
CA PHE A 10 -10.68 31.14 3.18
C PHE A 10 -9.24 30.70 3.41
N ASP A 11 -8.28 31.62 3.38
CA ASP A 11 -6.85 31.33 3.60
C ASP A 11 -6.62 30.73 5.00
N ARG A 12 -7.37 31.21 6.01
CA ARG A 12 -7.29 30.66 7.37
C ARG A 12 -7.85 29.23 7.47
N LEU A 13 -8.95 28.97 6.76
CA LEU A 13 -9.54 27.62 6.71
C LEU A 13 -8.63 26.64 5.96
N ASP A 14 -8.15 27.05 4.79
CA ASP A 14 -7.24 26.27 3.96
C ASP A 14 -5.98 25.88 4.74
N ARG A 15 -5.32 26.83 5.40
CA ARG A 15 -4.14 26.56 6.24
C ARG A 15 -4.43 25.54 7.36
N ARG A 16 -5.57 25.63 8.02
CA ARG A 16 -5.95 24.67 9.08
C ARG A 16 -6.13 23.27 8.53
N ILE A 17 -6.81 23.15 7.37
CA ILE A 17 -7.02 21.87 6.72
C ILE A 17 -5.69 21.28 6.27
N THR A 18 -4.86 22.06 5.59
CA THR A 18 -3.55 21.63 5.09
C THR A 18 -2.62 21.23 6.23
N GLN A 19 -2.61 21.99 7.33
CA GLN A 19 -1.84 21.65 8.52
C GLN A 19 -2.31 20.33 9.14
N TRP A 20 -3.63 20.15 9.31
CA TRP A 20 -4.18 18.90 9.81
C TRP A 20 -3.83 17.71 8.92
N MET A 21 -3.90 17.89 7.59
CA MET A 21 -3.49 16.86 6.62
C MET A 21 -1.99 16.52 6.75
N ALA A 22 -1.14 17.52 6.94
CA ALA A 22 0.29 17.29 7.13
C ALA A 22 0.58 16.54 8.45
N GLU A 23 -0.09 16.91 9.54
CA GLU A 23 0.10 16.29 10.85
C GLU A 23 -0.43 14.85 10.93
N HIS A 24 -1.55 14.56 10.25
CA HIS A 24 -2.26 13.28 10.42
C HIS A 24 -2.17 12.36 9.19
N GLY A 25 -1.87 12.91 8.02
CA GLY A 25 -1.97 12.19 6.75
C GLY A 25 -1.13 10.91 6.69
N LEU A 26 0.12 10.97 7.16
CA LEU A 26 1.00 9.79 7.22
C LEU A 26 0.47 8.71 8.17
N THR A 27 -0.06 9.12 9.31
CA THR A 27 -0.65 8.18 10.28
C THR A 27 -1.89 7.51 9.70
N LEU A 28 -2.78 8.28 9.07
CA LEU A 28 -3.98 7.76 8.42
C LEU A 28 -3.62 6.82 7.26
N LEU A 29 -2.64 7.18 6.44
CA LEU A 29 -2.16 6.36 5.34
C LEU A 29 -1.64 5.01 5.85
N ARG A 30 -0.82 5.01 6.90
CA ARG A 30 -0.28 3.82 7.54
C ARG A 30 -1.39 2.93 8.12
N LEU A 31 -2.36 3.53 8.83
CA LEU A 31 -3.49 2.79 9.39
C LEU A 31 -4.39 2.21 8.31
N ALA A 32 -4.65 2.95 7.23
CA ALA A 32 -5.45 2.48 6.09
C ALA A 32 -4.80 1.26 5.42
N LEU A 33 -3.49 1.31 5.16
CA LEU A 33 -2.76 0.15 4.67
C LEU A 33 -2.80 -1.01 5.68
N GLY A 34 -2.66 -0.72 6.98
CA GLY A 34 -2.77 -1.71 8.04
C GLY A 34 -4.13 -2.44 8.01
N VAL A 35 -5.22 -1.69 7.86
CA VAL A 35 -6.58 -2.25 7.72
C VAL A 35 -6.66 -3.16 6.49
N VAL A 36 -6.18 -2.71 5.34
CA VAL A 36 -6.23 -3.50 4.09
C VAL A 36 -5.49 -4.82 4.26
N PHE A 37 -4.21 -4.79 4.69
CA PHE A 37 -3.42 -6.01 4.84
C PHE A 37 -3.94 -6.93 5.93
N PHE A 38 -4.32 -6.40 7.08
CA PHE A 38 -4.85 -7.20 8.17
C PHE A 38 -6.17 -7.86 7.79
N TRP A 39 -7.11 -7.08 7.24
CA TRP A 39 -8.43 -7.59 6.88
C TRP A 39 -8.36 -8.67 5.81
N PHE A 40 -7.70 -8.39 4.69
CA PHE A 40 -7.58 -9.36 3.60
C PHE A 40 -6.71 -10.57 3.98
N GLY A 41 -5.72 -10.38 4.85
CA GLY A 41 -4.94 -11.48 5.41
C GLY A 41 -5.80 -12.41 6.28
N VAL A 42 -6.63 -11.84 7.15
CA VAL A 42 -7.55 -12.64 8.01
C VAL A 42 -8.56 -13.42 7.16
N LEU A 43 -9.10 -12.81 6.10
CA LEU A 43 -10.07 -13.49 5.23
C LEU A 43 -9.49 -14.76 4.59
N LYS A 44 -8.20 -14.82 4.30
CA LYS A 44 -7.54 -15.99 3.71
C LYS A 44 -7.45 -17.21 4.63
N PHE A 45 -7.75 -17.05 5.91
CA PHE A 45 -7.89 -18.21 6.81
C PHE A 45 -9.25 -18.92 6.66
N PHE A 46 -10.20 -18.29 5.96
CA PHE A 46 -11.55 -18.82 5.76
C PHE A 46 -11.73 -19.15 4.27
N PRO A 47 -11.76 -20.43 3.88
CA PRO A 47 -11.88 -20.84 2.49
C PRO A 47 -13.07 -20.18 1.77
N GLY A 48 -12.81 -19.63 0.59
CA GLY A 48 -13.82 -18.95 -0.22
C GLY A 48 -14.22 -17.55 0.24
N ALA A 49 -13.62 -17.02 1.32
CA ALA A 49 -13.91 -15.68 1.80
C ALA A 49 -13.04 -14.58 1.16
N SER A 50 -11.88 -14.96 0.60
CA SER A 50 -10.93 -14.01 0.02
C SER A 50 -11.13 -13.86 -1.49
N PRO A 51 -11.29 -12.65 -2.02
CA PRO A 51 -11.27 -12.43 -3.47
C PRO A 51 -9.95 -12.89 -4.10
N ALA A 52 -10.01 -13.46 -5.32
CA ALA A 52 -8.86 -13.94 -6.08
C ALA A 52 -7.97 -14.97 -5.32
N GLU A 53 -8.56 -15.72 -4.38
CA GLU A 53 -7.89 -16.75 -3.58
C GLU A 53 -7.22 -17.81 -4.47
N GLU A 54 -7.98 -18.36 -5.43
CA GLU A 54 -7.51 -19.36 -6.38
C GLU A 54 -6.35 -18.83 -7.24
N LEU A 55 -6.46 -17.61 -7.76
CA LEU A 55 -5.41 -17.03 -8.58
C LEU A 55 -4.12 -16.82 -7.77
N ALA A 56 -4.24 -16.38 -6.50
CA ALA A 56 -3.09 -16.20 -5.62
C ALA A 56 -2.40 -17.52 -5.26
N GLY A 57 -3.17 -18.57 -4.93
CA GLY A 57 -2.66 -19.89 -4.61
C GLY A 57 -1.92 -20.50 -5.79
N ARG A 58 -2.56 -20.55 -6.97
CA ARG A 58 -1.94 -21.04 -8.22
C ARG A 58 -0.70 -20.26 -8.63
N THR A 59 -0.69 -18.96 -8.38
CA THR A 59 0.50 -18.15 -8.66
C THR A 59 1.69 -18.58 -7.83
N ILE A 60 1.50 -18.77 -6.53
CA ILE A 60 2.59 -19.23 -5.64
C ILE A 60 3.01 -20.66 -5.99
N GLU A 61 2.07 -21.55 -6.26
CA GLU A 61 2.36 -22.90 -6.68
C GLU A 61 3.20 -22.91 -7.98
N THR A 62 2.81 -22.10 -8.97
CA THR A 62 3.56 -21.96 -10.23
C THR A 62 4.96 -21.39 -10.00
N LEU A 63 5.10 -20.34 -9.19
CA LEU A 63 6.39 -19.71 -8.88
C LEU A 63 7.31 -20.64 -8.10
N THR A 64 6.75 -21.56 -7.33
CA THR A 64 7.51 -22.54 -6.55
C THR A 64 7.67 -23.88 -7.27
N PHE A 65 7.30 -23.96 -8.55
CA PHE A 65 7.37 -25.19 -9.37
C PHE A 65 6.62 -26.37 -8.72
N GLY A 66 5.48 -26.10 -8.05
CA GLY A 66 4.68 -27.11 -7.36
C GLY A 66 5.23 -27.54 -6.00
N LEU A 67 6.31 -26.94 -5.51
CA LEU A 67 6.86 -27.29 -4.18
C LEU A 67 5.95 -26.89 -3.02
N ILE A 68 5.18 -25.84 -3.19
CA ILE A 68 4.21 -25.35 -2.19
C ILE A 68 2.82 -25.52 -2.77
N PRO A 69 2.00 -26.47 -2.26
CA PRO A 69 0.61 -26.62 -2.67
C PRO A 69 -0.22 -25.37 -2.39
N GLU A 70 -1.27 -25.15 -3.17
CA GLU A 70 -2.12 -23.96 -3.12
C GLU A 70 -2.65 -23.65 -1.71
N ASP A 71 -3.15 -24.65 -0.99
CA ASP A 71 -3.71 -24.49 0.36
C ASP A 71 -2.66 -24.06 1.39
N VAL A 72 -1.42 -24.53 1.25
CA VAL A 72 -0.28 -24.13 2.08
C VAL A 72 0.16 -22.72 1.71
N ALA A 73 0.21 -22.42 0.42
CA ALA A 73 0.56 -21.12 -0.11
C ALA A 73 -0.36 -20.02 0.44
N LEU A 74 -1.67 -20.27 0.43
CA LEU A 74 -2.68 -19.33 0.95
C LEU A 74 -2.53 -19.08 2.45
N ARG A 75 -2.23 -20.11 3.25
CA ARG A 75 -1.99 -19.96 4.68
C ARG A 75 -0.72 -19.13 4.97
N ILE A 76 0.34 -19.39 4.22
CA ILE A 76 1.58 -18.59 4.32
C ILE A 76 1.28 -17.12 3.97
N LEU A 77 0.56 -16.89 2.89
CA LEU A 77 0.17 -15.56 2.46
C LEU A 77 -0.72 -14.86 3.50
N ALA A 78 -1.67 -15.59 4.10
CA ALA A 78 -2.52 -15.08 5.18
C ALA A 78 -1.69 -14.58 6.36
N VAL A 79 -0.77 -15.41 6.87
CA VAL A 79 0.13 -15.04 7.97
C VAL A 79 1.01 -13.84 7.59
N TRP A 80 1.52 -13.83 6.36
CA TRP A 80 2.35 -12.74 5.85
C TRP A 80 1.60 -11.41 5.83
N GLU A 81 0.38 -11.38 5.28
CA GLU A 81 -0.45 -10.18 5.21
C GLU A 81 -0.88 -9.70 6.61
N VAL A 82 -1.28 -10.61 7.49
CA VAL A 82 -1.60 -10.27 8.88
C VAL A 82 -0.38 -9.67 9.60
N ALA A 83 0.82 -10.23 9.39
CA ALA A 83 2.04 -9.71 9.98
C ALA A 83 2.37 -8.28 9.47
N ILE A 84 2.19 -8.01 8.18
CA ILE A 84 2.32 -6.67 7.61
C ILE A 84 1.28 -5.74 8.25
N GLY A 85 0.01 -6.12 8.29
CA GLY A 85 -1.07 -5.33 8.87
C GLY A 85 -0.82 -4.95 10.32
N LEU A 86 -0.45 -5.93 11.15
CA LEU A 86 -0.09 -5.71 12.56
C LEU A 86 1.16 -4.82 12.70
N GLY A 87 2.17 -5.03 11.88
CA GLY A 87 3.37 -4.19 11.87
C GLY A 87 3.07 -2.73 11.55
N LEU A 88 2.18 -2.48 10.59
CA LEU A 88 1.68 -1.15 10.25
C LEU A 88 0.88 -0.52 11.39
N PHE A 89 0.00 -1.27 12.07
CA PHE A 89 -0.75 -0.75 13.23
C PHE A 89 0.17 -0.38 14.38
N LEU A 90 1.09 -1.28 14.74
CA LEU A 90 1.99 -1.08 15.86
C LEU A 90 3.10 -0.07 15.59
N SER A 91 3.31 0.31 14.33
CA SER A 91 4.40 1.21 13.91
C SER A 91 5.80 0.74 14.37
N ARG A 92 5.97 -0.57 14.55
CA ARG A 92 7.23 -1.16 15.00
C ARG A 92 7.91 -1.87 13.84
N TRP A 93 9.25 -1.79 13.81
CA TRP A 93 10.08 -2.39 12.76
C TRP A 93 9.64 -2.01 11.32
N MET A 94 9.23 -0.76 11.13
CA MET A 94 8.67 -0.28 9.87
C MET A 94 9.50 -0.64 8.64
N ARG A 95 10.84 -0.68 8.75
CA ARG A 95 11.70 -1.09 7.63
C ARG A 95 11.46 -2.53 7.21
N ALA A 96 11.34 -3.45 8.18
CA ALA A 96 11.04 -4.85 7.90
C ALA A 96 9.62 -5.03 7.36
N VAL A 97 8.65 -4.32 7.95
CA VAL A 97 7.25 -4.33 7.48
C VAL A 97 7.14 -3.86 6.04
N LEU A 98 7.79 -2.75 5.69
CA LEU A 98 7.79 -2.22 4.32
C LEU A 98 8.55 -3.15 3.36
N LEU A 99 9.64 -3.78 3.80
CA LEU A 99 10.33 -4.79 2.99
C LEU A 99 9.42 -5.98 2.68
N LEU A 100 8.71 -6.53 3.69
CA LEU A 100 7.75 -7.60 3.50
C LEU A 100 6.64 -7.19 2.52
N LEU A 101 6.13 -5.96 2.66
CA LEU A 101 5.13 -5.40 1.75
C LEU A 101 5.63 -5.32 0.31
N PHE A 102 6.83 -4.78 0.08
CA PHE A 102 7.39 -4.68 -1.27
C PHE A 102 7.64 -6.06 -1.88
N VAL A 103 8.15 -7.02 -1.13
CA VAL A 103 8.34 -8.40 -1.61
C VAL A 103 7.00 -9.02 -2.00
N GLN A 104 5.96 -8.82 -1.20
CA GLN A 104 4.61 -9.29 -1.54
C GLN A 104 4.08 -8.63 -2.81
N MET A 105 4.27 -7.32 -2.98
CA MET A 105 3.80 -6.61 -4.19
C MET A 105 4.49 -7.12 -5.46
N LEU A 106 5.76 -7.52 -5.39
CA LEU A 106 6.43 -8.18 -6.50
C LEU A 106 5.76 -9.52 -6.87
N GLY A 107 5.38 -10.33 -5.87
CA GLY A 107 4.61 -11.56 -6.10
C GLY A 107 3.22 -11.29 -6.66
N THR A 108 2.54 -10.28 -6.15
CA THR A 108 1.16 -9.94 -6.55
C THR A 108 1.04 -9.47 -7.99
N ILE A 109 2.09 -8.89 -8.58
CA ILE A 109 2.06 -8.45 -10.00
C ILE A 109 2.26 -9.62 -10.98
N THR A 110 2.82 -10.74 -10.55
CA THR A 110 3.19 -11.84 -11.43
C THR A 110 2.02 -12.50 -12.18
N PRO A 111 0.78 -12.61 -11.65
CA PRO A 111 -0.36 -13.14 -12.39
C PRO A 111 -0.67 -12.40 -13.69
N LEU A 112 -0.38 -11.09 -13.78
CA LEU A 112 -0.56 -10.33 -15.03
C LEU A 112 0.25 -10.91 -16.20
N PHE A 113 1.34 -11.58 -15.89
CA PHE A 113 2.25 -12.18 -16.87
C PHE A 113 2.07 -13.71 -16.98
N LEU A 114 1.77 -14.38 -15.86
CA LEU A 114 1.60 -15.84 -15.84
C LEU A 114 0.22 -16.25 -16.36
N PHE A 115 -0.81 -15.47 -16.06
CA PHE A 115 -2.21 -15.77 -16.38
C PHE A 115 -2.90 -14.59 -17.08
N PRO A 116 -2.37 -14.14 -18.25
CA PRO A 116 -2.92 -12.94 -18.92
C PRO A 116 -4.37 -13.12 -19.38
N SER A 117 -4.79 -14.35 -19.70
CA SER A 117 -6.19 -14.64 -20.10
C SER A 117 -7.19 -14.52 -18.94
N GLU A 118 -6.74 -14.62 -17.70
CA GLU A 118 -7.58 -14.49 -16.51
C GLU A 118 -7.56 -13.04 -15.98
N THR A 119 -6.44 -12.35 -16.20
CA THR A 119 -6.26 -10.98 -15.68
C THR A 119 -6.65 -9.89 -16.68
N PHE A 120 -6.80 -10.23 -17.97
CA PHE A 120 -7.22 -9.31 -19.02
C PHE A 120 -8.32 -9.91 -19.89
N THR A 121 -9.36 -9.11 -20.17
CA THR A 121 -10.32 -9.38 -21.21
C THR A 121 -9.75 -9.05 -22.60
N ILE A 122 -8.96 -7.98 -22.69
CA ILE A 122 -8.20 -7.56 -23.88
C ILE A 122 -6.81 -7.13 -23.39
N PHE A 123 -5.82 -7.97 -23.64
CA PHE A 123 -4.44 -7.68 -23.22
C PHE A 123 -3.81 -6.57 -24.08
N PRO A 124 -3.07 -5.63 -23.49
CA PRO A 124 -2.91 -5.32 -22.06
C PRO A 124 -3.86 -4.19 -21.58
N VAL A 125 -4.94 -3.91 -22.32
CA VAL A 125 -5.72 -2.67 -22.21
C VAL A 125 -6.93 -2.80 -21.27
N ALA A 126 -7.65 -3.94 -21.33
CA ALA A 126 -8.88 -4.12 -20.55
C ALA A 126 -8.71 -5.24 -19.52
N PRO A 127 -8.40 -4.90 -18.24
CA PRO A 127 -8.28 -5.90 -17.19
C PRO A 127 -9.62 -6.48 -16.77
N THR A 128 -9.64 -7.74 -16.36
CA THR A 128 -10.75 -8.37 -15.63
C THR A 128 -10.87 -7.77 -14.23
N LEU A 129 -11.81 -8.27 -13.42
CA LEU A 129 -11.92 -7.84 -12.02
C LEU A 129 -10.64 -8.18 -11.23
N GLU A 130 -10.10 -9.37 -11.40
CA GLU A 130 -8.85 -9.83 -10.79
C GLU A 130 -7.68 -8.96 -11.24
N GLY A 131 -7.56 -8.71 -12.55
CA GLY A 131 -6.54 -7.82 -13.09
C GLY A 131 -6.62 -6.39 -12.54
N GLN A 132 -7.83 -5.86 -12.35
CA GLN A 132 -8.02 -4.55 -11.72
C GLN A 132 -7.52 -4.52 -10.28
N TYR A 133 -7.78 -5.56 -9.48
CA TYR A 133 -7.26 -5.64 -8.10
C TYR A 133 -5.74 -5.61 -8.07
N ILE A 134 -5.09 -6.34 -9.00
CA ILE A 134 -3.62 -6.35 -9.09
C ILE A 134 -3.09 -4.97 -9.50
N ILE A 135 -3.65 -4.36 -10.54
CA ILE A 135 -3.20 -3.05 -11.04
C ILE A 135 -3.38 -1.95 -9.97
N LYS A 136 -4.49 -1.98 -9.23
CA LYS A 136 -4.75 -1.02 -8.14
C LYS A 136 -3.71 -1.09 -7.00
N ASN A 137 -2.94 -2.18 -6.88
CA ASN A 137 -1.86 -2.28 -5.91
C ASN A 137 -0.72 -1.27 -6.16
N VAL A 138 -0.67 -0.62 -7.33
CA VAL A 138 0.24 0.52 -7.56
C VAL A 138 0.06 1.62 -6.52
N VAL A 139 -1.17 1.82 -6.02
CA VAL A 139 -1.47 2.79 -4.96
C VAL A 139 -0.84 2.35 -3.62
N ILE A 140 -0.86 1.04 -3.33
CA ILE A 140 -0.22 0.47 -2.14
C ILE A 140 1.29 0.69 -2.19
N VAL A 141 1.91 0.42 -3.35
CA VAL A 141 3.35 0.64 -3.56
C VAL A 141 3.72 2.11 -3.38
N ALA A 142 2.98 3.03 -4.00
CA ALA A 142 3.20 4.46 -3.85
C ALA A 142 3.06 4.92 -2.39
N SER A 143 2.03 4.44 -1.70
CA SER A 143 1.82 4.70 -0.28
C SER A 143 2.96 4.18 0.60
N ALA A 144 3.46 2.96 0.31
CA ALA A 144 4.58 2.38 1.02
C ALA A 144 5.89 3.16 0.80
N ILE A 145 6.10 3.72 -0.40
CA ILE A 145 7.24 4.61 -0.69
C ILE A 145 7.16 5.89 0.16
N VAL A 146 5.98 6.52 0.23
CA VAL A 146 5.75 7.72 1.05
C VAL A 146 6.02 7.42 2.53
N LEU A 147 5.48 6.32 3.05
CA LEU A 147 5.76 5.89 4.43
C LEU A 147 7.24 5.58 4.65
N GLY A 148 7.90 4.94 3.66
CA GLY A 148 9.33 4.63 3.71
C GLY A 148 10.21 5.87 3.84
N ALA A 149 9.85 6.96 3.17
CA ALA A 149 10.56 8.23 3.24
C ALA A 149 10.55 8.83 4.66
N THR A 150 9.56 8.50 5.49
CA THR A 150 9.40 9.04 6.85
C THR A 150 10.02 8.17 7.96
N VAL A 151 10.50 6.97 7.64
CA VAL A 151 11.02 6.01 8.65
C VAL A 151 12.24 6.55 9.43
N ARG A 152 12.94 7.54 8.90
CA ARG A 152 14.08 8.21 9.56
C ARG A 152 13.71 9.56 10.19
N GLY A 153 12.43 9.85 10.41
CA GLY A 153 11.97 11.12 10.96
C GLY A 153 11.66 12.17 9.90
N GLY A 154 11.43 11.77 8.64
CA GLY A 154 10.87 12.69 7.64
C GLY A 154 9.43 13.06 7.98
N GLU A 155 9.07 14.32 7.74
CA GLU A 155 7.74 14.87 8.01
C GLU A 155 7.16 15.48 6.73
N LEU A 156 5.83 15.57 6.65
CA LEU A 156 5.15 16.37 5.64
C LEU A 156 5.10 17.81 6.14
N SER A 157 5.53 18.75 5.30
CA SER A 157 5.41 20.19 5.61
C SER A 157 4.27 20.79 4.81
N PRO A 158 3.36 21.53 5.45
CA PRO A 158 2.30 22.27 4.77
C PRO A 158 2.81 23.53 4.03
N GLU A 159 4.01 23.99 4.36
CA GLU A 159 4.65 25.14 3.74
C GLU A 159 5.96 24.75 3.04
N PRO A 160 6.33 25.41 1.92
CA PRO A 160 7.61 25.15 1.28
C PRO A 160 8.76 25.53 2.22
N VAL A 161 9.75 24.65 2.35
CA VAL A 161 10.98 24.94 3.09
C VAL A 161 11.72 26.03 2.35
N VAL A 162 11.73 27.25 2.88
CA VAL A 162 12.57 28.34 2.38
C VAL A 162 13.99 28.06 2.86
N GLU A 163 14.79 27.45 2.00
CA GLU A 163 16.25 27.38 2.23
C GLU A 163 16.81 28.80 2.28
N THR A 164 17.08 29.31 3.46
CA THR A 164 17.95 30.47 3.64
C THR A 164 19.37 30.03 3.28
N ARG A 165 19.78 30.25 2.02
CA ARG A 165 21.19 30.11 1.64
C ARG A 165 22.01 31.01 2.57
N PRO A 166 23.00 30.48 3.32
CA PRO A 166 23.94 31.33 4.01
C PRO A 166 24.74 32.10 2.96
N THR A 167 24.75 33.41 3.10
CA THR A 167 25.57 34.36 2.34
C THR A 167 27.04 34.21 2.67
#